data_d39c95680b25242deb4bce29f1bb224a
#
_entry.id   d39c95680b25242deb4bce29f1bb224a
#
_cell.length_a   1.000
_cell.length_b   1.000
_cell.length_c   1.000
_cell.angle_alpha   90.00
_cell.angle_beta   90.00
_cell.angle_gamma   90.00
#
_symmetry.space_group_name_H-M   'P 1'
#
loop_
_entity.id
_entity.type
_entity.pdbx_description
1 polymer ?
#
loop_
_entity_poly.entity_id
_entity_poly.type
_entity_poly.pdbx_seq_one_letter_code
_entity_poly.pdbx_strand_id
1 'polypeptide(L)'
;MPFNSTKHNGARVITTASAVNHAYVRSLGADEVIDYNVCDFAKVVSNCDAVFDTVGGDVAERSFAALKPGGRAAFIASGAQAPQPTRGDVISLRPPVGRARGFLERIAQLVLQGAVRPPEIKLYRLSQAAEAHRVSEARHFRGKLVFQVR
;
A
#
# COMPACT_ATOMS: atom_id res chain seq x y z
N MET A 1 -5.09 -5.03 -2.66
CA MET A 1 -4.34 -3.77 -2.81
C MET A 1 -5.22 -2.63 -2.36
N PRO A 2 -4.76 -1.67 -1.54
CA PRO A 2 -5.61 -0.64 -0.95
C PRO A 2 -6.27 0.28 -2.00
N PHE A 3 -5.59 0.57 -3.12
CA PHE A 3 -6.09 1.50 -4.15
C PHE A 3 -7.45 1.12 -4.71
N ASN A 4 -7.66 -0.15 -5.07
CA ASN A 4 -8.92 -0.60 -5.68
C ASN A 4 -10.10 -0.43 -4.71
N SER A 5 -9.94 -0.81 -3.44
CA SER A 5 -11.01 -0.69 -2.46
C SER A 5 -11.30 0.77 -2.11
N THR A 6 -10.29 1.62 -2.06
CA THR A 6 -10.44 3.06 -1.80
C THR A 6 -11.17 3.75 -2.97
N LYS A 7 -10.77 3.42 -4.20
CA LYS A 7 -11.44 3.92 -5.41
C LYS A 7 -12.88 3.43 -5.53
N HIS A 8 -13.15 2.18 -5.19
CA HIS A 8 -14.49 1.61 -5.16
C HIS A 8 -15.44 2.39 -4.23
N ASN A 9 -14.91 2.98 -3.16
CA ASN A 9 -15.65 3.85 -2.25
C ASN A 9 -15.67 5.33 -2.67
N GLY A 10 -15.32 5.65 -3.92
CA GLY A 10 -15.42 6.99 -4.49
C GLY A 10 -14.31 7.98 -4.13
N ALA A 11 -13.26 7.55 -3.45
CA ALA A 11 -12.17 8.44 -3.07
C ALA A 11 -11.26 8.79 -4.26
N ARG A 12 -10.71 10.01 -4.27
CA ARG A 12 -9.54 10.35 -5.09
C ARG A 12 -8.29 9.74 -4.49
N VAL A 13 -7.52 9.03 -5.29
CA VAL A 13 -6.33 8.30 -4.85
C VAL A 13 -5.07 8.90 -5.44
N ILE A 14 -4.20 9.44 -4.58
CA ILE A 14 -2.85 9.88 -4.92
C ILE A 14 -1.88 8.83 -4.38
N THR A 15 -0.90 8.41 -5.14
CA THR A 15 0.10 7.42 -4.71
C THR A 15 1.50 7.79 -5.16
N THR A 16 2.50 7.21 -4.50
CA THR A 16 3.89 7.31 -4.92
C THR A 16 4.33 5.99 -5.56
N ALA A 17 5.05 6.05 -6.66
CA ALA A 17 5.63 4.88 -7.33
C ALA A 17 6.81 5.31 -8.20
N SER A 18 7.75 4.41 -8.49
CA SER A 18 8.77 4.66 -9.52
C SER A 18 8.13 4.73 -10.91
N ALA A 19 8.74 5.47 -11.84
CA ALA A 19 8.21 5.70 -13.20
C ALA A 19 7.77 4.42 -13.91
N VAL A 20 8.55 3.34 -13.79
CA VAL A 20 8.24 2.03 -14.40
C VAL A 20 6.94 1.40 -13.88
N ASN A 21 6.43 1.86 -12.73
CA ASN A 21 5.21 1.36 -12.09
C ASN A 21 4.00 2.27 -12.32
N HIS A 22 4.15 3.44 -12.94
CA HIS A 22 3.08 4.42 -13.07
C HIS A 22 1.85 3.85 -13.80
N ALA A 23 2.05 3.23 -14.97
CA ALA A 23 0.95 2.63 -15.72
C ALA A 23 0.23 1.54 -14.91
N TYR A 24 0.98 0.73 -14.18
CA TYR A 24 0.42 -0.32 -13.34
C TYR A 24 -0.43 0.24 -12.19
N VAL A 25 0.08 1.21 -11.41
CA VAL A 25 -0.71 1.74 -10.28
C VAL A 25 -1.93 2.54 -10.76
N ARG A 26 -1.86 3.20 -11.91
CA ARG A 26 -3.04 3.82 -12.55
C ARG A 26 -4.08 2.76 -12.93
N SER A 27 -3.67 1.62 -13.48
CA SER A 27 -4.59 0.51 -13.80
C SER A 27 -5.27 -0.09 -12.56
N LEU A 28 -4.72 0.16 -11.36
CA LEU A 28 -5.30 -0.21 -10.08
C LEU A 28 -6.23 0.86 -9.48
N GLY A 29 -6.41 1.99 -10.17
CA GLY A 29 -7.33 3.05 -9.75
C GLY A 29 -6.67 4.27 -9.11
N ALA A 30 -5.34 4.44 -9.21
CA ALA A 30 -4.70 5.68 -8.81
C ALA A 30 -5.07 6.81 -9.80
N ASP A 31 -5.59 7.92 -9.27
CA ASP A 31 -5.91 9.12 -10.05
C ASP A 31 -4.64 9.93 -10.34
N GLU A 32 -3.71 9.96 -9.39
CA GLU A 32 -2.45 10.67 -9.50
C GLU A 32 -1.29 9.80 -9.02
N VAL A 33 -0.17 9.84 -9.72
CA VAL A 33 1.03 9.07 -9.37
C VAL A 33 2.23 10.00 -9.37
N ILE A 34 2.93 10.03 -8.24
CA ILE A 34 4.14 10.83 -8.01
C ILE A 34 5.35 9.90 -8.07
N ASP A 35 6.34 10.24 -8.91
CA ASP A 35 7.61 9.53 -8.92
C ASP A 35 8.46 9.99 -7.72
N TYR A 36 8.62 9.11 -6.75
CA TYR A 36 9.40 9.40 -5.54
C TYR A 36 10.90 9.56 -5.79
N ASN A 37 11.42 9.16 -6.99
CA ASN A 37 12.83 9.33 -7.34
C ASN A 37 13.14 10.77 -7.76
N VAL A 38 12.14 11.53 -8.22
CA VAL A 38 12.33 12.88 -8.77
C VAL A 38 11.56 13.94 -8.01
N CYS A 39 10.57 13.54 -7.19
CA CYS A 39 9.69 14.47 -6.50
C CYS A 39 9.42 14.03 -5.07
N ASP A 40 9.62 14.94 -4.13
CA ASP A 40 9.22 14.74 -2.73
C ASP A 40 7.70 14.97 -2.60
N PHE A 41 6.96 13.88 -2.37
CA PHE A 41 5.51 13.94 -2.23
C PHE A 41 5.05 14.89 -1.11
N ALA A 42 5.81 15.02 -0.02
CA ALA A 42 5.47 15.89 1.10
C ALA A 42 5.46 17.40 0.74
N LYS A 43 6.07 17.76 -0.40
CA LYS A 43 6.09 19.15 -0.92
C LYS A 43 4.98 19.44 -1.91
N VAL A 44 4.40 18.41 -2.53
CA VAL A 44 3.43 18.58 -3.63
C VAL A 44 2.05 18.05 -3.28
N VAL A 45 1.92 17.19 -2.26
CA VAL A 45 0.65 16.65 -1.79
C VAL A 45 0.26 17.33 -0.49
N SER A 46 -0.96 17.83 -0.44
CA SER A 46 -1.53 18.45 0.76
C SER A 46 -3.03 18.22 0.83
N ASN A 47 -3.62 18.55 1.95
CA ASN A 47 -5.07 18.56 2.16
C ASN A 47 -5.75 17.19 1.96
N CYS A 48 -5.03 16.09 2.24
CA CYS A 48 -5.57 14.74 2.18
C CYS A 48 -6.39 14.42 3.44
N ASP A 49 -7.52 13.73 3.26
CA ASP A 49 -8.34 13.20 4.36
C ASP A 49 -7.64 12.07 5.10
N ALA A 50 -6.92 11.23 4.34
CA ALA A 50 -6.25 10.08 4.88
C ALA A 50 -4.94 9.76 4.15
N VAL A 51 -3.99 9.17 4.89
CA VAL A 51 -2.77 8.55 4.37
C VAL A 51 -2.78 7.07 4.77
N PHE A 52 -2.36 6.21 3.86
CA PHE A 52 -2.10 4.80 4.13
C PHE A 52 -0.64 4.49 3.78
N ASP A 53 0.19 4.35 4.80
CA ASP A 53 1.62 4.10 4.63
C ASP A 53 1.95 2.60 4.66
N THR A 54 2.65 2.15 3.62
CA THR A 54 3.12 0.77 3.45
C THR A 54 4.64 0.67 3.38
N VAL A 55 5.35 1.77 3.58
CA VAL A 55 6.80 1.90 3.43
C VAL A 55 7.50 1.98 4.79
N GLY A 56 7.01 2.85 5.68
CA GLY A 56 7.59 3.08 7.00
C GLY A 56 8.79 4.01 6.99
N GLY A 57 9.50 4.08 8.12
CA GLY A 57 10.68 4.92 8.30
C GLY A 57 10.42 6.40 8.05
N ASP A 58 11.36 7.09 7.42
CA ASP A 58 11.28 8.51 7.07
C ASP A 58 10.04 8.87 6.22
N VAL A 59 9.60 7.98 5.35
CA VAL A 59 8.37 8.18 4.55
C VAL A 59 7.15 8.31 5.45
N ALA A 60 7.07 7.49 6.49
CA ALA A 60 5.95 7.53 7.44
C ALA A 60 5.90 8.86 8.20
N GLU A 61 7.04 9.39 8.64
CA GLU A 61 7.11 10.68 9.34
C GLU A 61 6.70 11.84 8.44
N ARG A 62 7.19 11.86 7.20
CA ARG A 62 6.82 12.89 6.21
C ARG A 62 5.37 12.82 5.74
N SER A 63 4.73 11.66 5.88
CA SER A 63 3.34 11.46 5.46
C SER A 63 2.34 12.37 6.19
N PHE A 64 2.65 12.82 7.41
CA PHE A 64 1.79 13.75 8.14
C PHE A 64 1.65 15.11 7.45
N ALA A 65 2.66 15.55 6.68
CA ALA A 65 2.60 16.81 5.96
C ALA A 65 1.51 16.87 4.88
N ALA A 66 1.14 15.69 4.32
CA ALA A 66 0.11 15.59 3.31
C ALA A 66 -1.32 15.72 3.86
N LEU A 67 -1.51 15.61 5.19
CA LEU A 67 -2.84 15.59 5.80
C LEU A 67 -3.41 16.99 6.03
N LYS A 68 -4.73 17.12 5.84
CA LYS A 68 -5.49 18.27 6.33
C LYS A 68 -5.65 18.23 7.86
N PRO A 69 -6.03 19.32 8.53
CA PRO A 69 -6.48 19.29 9.93
C PRO A 69 -7.59 18.26 10.14
N GLY A 70 -7.50 17.43 11.19
CA GLY A 70 -8.39 16.31 11.45
C GLY A 70 -8.13 15.05 10.58
N GLY A 71 -7.16 15.10 9.68
CA GLY A 71 -6.79 13.97 8.82
C GLY A 71 -6.18 12.79 9.60
N ARG A 72 -6.18 11.61 8.98
CA ARG A 72 -5.75 10.36 9.62
C ARG A 72 -4.68 9.66 8.79
N ALA A 73 -3.62 9.19 9.45
CA ALA A 73 -2.61 8.34 8.82
C ALA A 73 -2.64 6.93 9.42
N ALA A 74 -2.71 5.92 8.57
CA ALA A 74 -2.65 4.52 8.96
C ALA A 74 -1.32 3.90 8.50
N PHE A 75 -0.57 3.34 9.44
CA PHE A 75 0.77 2.79 9.23
C PHE A 75 0.78 1.28 9.40
N ILE A 76 1.24 0.54 8.40
CA ILE A 76 1.35 -0.93 8.46
C ILE A 76 2.79 -1.43 8.40
N ALA A 77 3.74 -0.57 8.03
CA ALA A 77 5.17 -0.89 7.91
C ALA A 77 6.04 -0.29 9.01
N SER A 78 5.46 0.38 10.01
CA SER A 78 6.18 1.12 11.05
C SER A 78 6.53 0.32 12.31
N GLY A 79 6.65 -1.01 12.21
CA GLY A 79 6.96 -1.84 13.40
C GLY A 79 5.78 -1.98 14.37
N ALA A 80 6.04 -2.01 15.67
CA ALA A 80 5.03 -2.25 16.70
C ALA A 80 4.14 -1.03 16.98
N GLN A 81 4.63 0.17 16.75
CA GLN A 81 3.92 1.43 17.05
C GLN A 81 3.83 2.31 15.81
N ALA A 82 2.74 3.06 15.68
CA ALA A 82 2.63 4.10 14.67
C ALA A 82 3.57 5.27 15.00
N PRO A 83 4.15 5.95 14.00
CA PRO A 83 4.88 7.20 14.20
C PRO A 83 4.01 8.23 14.92
N GLN A 84 4.61 9.03 15.77
CA GLN A 84 3.92 10.13 16.45
C GLN A 84 3.99 11.38 15.57
N PRO A 85 2.87 12.04 15.29
CA PRO A 85 2.88 13.27 14.51
C PRO A 85 3.52 14.40 15.31
N THR A 86 4.26 15.27 14.64
CA THR A 86 4.81 16.50 15.22
C THR A 86 3.74 17.61 15.39
N ARG A 87 2.56 17.42 14.81
CA ARG A 87 1.41 18.32 14.85
C ARG A 87 0.24 17.64 15.58
N GLY A 88 -0.46 18.39 16.43
CA GLY A 88 -1.53 17.88 17.30
C GLY A 88 -2.91 17.76 16.63
N ASP A 89 -3.05 18.19 15.38
CA ASP A 89 -4.32 18.26 14.65
C ASP A 89 -4.56 17.08 13.68
N VAL A 90 -3.74 16.03 13.75
CA VAL A 90 -3.86 14.82 12.93
C VAL A 90 -3.82 13.56 13.80
N ILE A 91 -4.37 12.47 13.28
CA ILE A 91 -4.47 11.19 14.01
C ILE A 91 -3.53 10.18 13.37
N SER A 92 -2.63 9.62 14.19
CA SER A 92 -1.79 8.49 13.82
C SER A 92 -2.42 7.19 14.27
N LEU A 93 -2.55 6.23 13.36
CA LEU A 93 -3.21 4.95 13.59
C LEU A 93 -2.28 3.79 13.21
N ARG A 94 -2.28 2.76 14.05
CA ARG A 94 -1.80 1.44 13.67
C ARG A 94 -2.98 0.48 13.71
N PRO A 95 -3.55 0.15 12.54
CA PRO A 95 -4.69 -0.75 12.51
C PRO A 95 -4.33 -2.14 13.08
N PRO A 96 -5.15 -2.72 13.94
CA PRO A 96 -4.94 -4.08 14.40
C PRO A 96 -5.09 -5.07 13.23
N VAL A 97 -4.24 -6.08 13.18
CA VAL A 97 -4.34 -7.14 12.17
C VAL A 97 -5.37 -8.16 12.65
N GLY A 98 -6.56 -8.08 12.10
CA GLY A 98 -7.59 -9.09 12.31
C GLY A 98 -7.26 -10.38 11.56
N ARG A 99 -7.40 -11.54 12.24
CA ARG A 99 -7.19 -12.89 11.67
C ARG A 99 -8.48 -13.70 11.59
N ALA A 100 -9.63 -13.07 11.82
CA ALA A 100 -10.91 -13.75 11.78
C ALA A 100 -11.32 -14.09 10.33
N ARG A 101 -12.01 -15.21 10.16
CA ARG A 101 -12.53 -15.70 8.89
C ARG A 101 -13.35 -14.65 8.13
N GLY A 102 -14.15 -13.85 8.84
CA GLY A 102 -14.98 -12.81 8.25
C GLY A 102 -14.19 -11.75 7.45
N PHE A 103 -12.93 -11.47 7.79
CA PHE A 103 -12.09 -10.58 6.99
C PHE A 103 -11.73 -11.19 5.64
N LEU A 104 -11.44 -12.51 5.60
CA LEU A 104 -11.15 -13.23 4.36
C LEU A 104 -12.39 -13.30 3.48
N GLU A 105 -13.55 -13.58 4.06
CA GLU A 105 -14.83 -13.60 3.36
C GLU A 105 -15.16 -12.22 2.77
N ARG A 106 -14.91 -11.13 3.51
CA ARG A 106 -15.07 -9.77 3.00
C ARG A 106 -14.14 -9.47 1.82
N ILE A 107 -12.87 -9.89 1.90
CA ILE A 107 -11.92 -9.73 0.80
C ILE A 107 -12.39 -10.53 -0.43
N ALA A 108 -12.84 -11.78 -0.24
CA ALA A 108 -13.36 -12.60 -1.33
C ALA A 108 -14.58 -11.95 -2.02
N GLN A 109 -15.50 -11.39 -1.25
CA GLN A 109 -16.63 -10.63 -1.80
C GLN A 109 -16.18 -9.42 -2.65
N LEU A 110 -15.20 -8.64 -2.16
CA LEU A 110 -14.67 -7.51 -2.91
C LEU A 110 -13.99 -7.93 -4.22
N VAL A 111 -13.34 -9.10 -4.23
CA VAL A 111 -12.77 -9.69 -5.45
C VAL A 111 -13.88 -10.11 -6.42
N LEU A 112 -14.91 -10.80 -5.95
CA LEU A 112 -16.06 -11.22 -6.78
C LEU A 112 -16.83 -10.03 -7.38
N GLN A 113 -16.90 -8.91 -6.66
CA GLN A 113 -17.50 -7.67 -7.11
C GLN A 113 -16.60 -6.87 -8.06
N GLY A 114 -15.37 -7.33 -8.34
CA GLY A 114 -14.40 -6.60 -9.14
C GLY A 114 -13.80 -5.37 -8.44
N ALA A 115 -14.15 -5.12 -7.17
CA ALA A 115 -13.66 -3.99 -6.38
C ALA A 115 -12.19 -4.16 -5.97
N VAL A 116 -11.70 -5.38 -5.92
CA VAL A 116 -10.29 -5.70 -5.63
C VAL A 116 -9.77 -6.68 -6.67
N ARG A 117 -8.68 -6.34 -7.33
CA ARG A 117 -7.98 -7.24 -8.24
C ARG A 117 -7.00 -8.10 -7.44
N PRO A 118 -7.04 -9.44 -7.55
CA PRO A 118 -6.02 -10.30 -6.96
C PRO A 118 -4.62 -9.97 -7.50
N PRO A 119 -3.57 -10.15 -6.68
CA PRO A 119 -2.20 -9.97 -7.16
C PRO A 119 -1.85 -11.03 -8.20
N GLU A 120 -0.94 -10.70 -9.11
CA GLU A 120 -0.31 -11.69 -9.98
C GLU A 120 0.43 -12.74 -9.14
N ILE A 121 0.38 -14.00 -9.56
CA ILE A 121 1.03 -15.11 -8.87
C ILE A 121 2.11 -15.69 -9.78
N LYS A 122 3.36 -15.73 -9.30
CA LYS A 122 4.45 -16.47 -9.91
C LYS A 122 4.69 -17.75 -9.13
N LEU A 123 4.50 -18.89 -9.79
CA LEU A 123 4.68 -20.21 -9.17
C LEU A 123 6.14 -20.64 -9.26
N TYR A 124 6.62 -21.24 -8.18
CA TYR A 124 7.93 -21.89 -8.08
C TYR A 124 7.78 -23.29 -7.52
N ARG A 125 8.62 -24.23 -7.98
CA ARG A 125 8.80 -25.51 -7.29
C ARG A 125 9.64 -25.29 -6.02
N LEU A 126 9.50 -26.16 -5.04
CA LEU A 126 10.27 -26.05 -3.81
C LEU A 126 11.79 -26.09 -4.06
N SER A 127 12.24 -26.87 -5.05
CA SER A 127 13.64 -26.91 -5.50
C SER A 127 14.18 -25.57 -6.04
N GLN A 128 13.29 -24.63 -6.40
CA GLN A 128 13.62 -23.29 -6.88
C GLN A 128 13.61 -22.23 -5.77
N ALA A 129 13.63 -22.63 -4.49
CA ALA A 129 13.55 -21.73 -3.36
C ALA A 129 14.65 -20.64 -3.39
N ALA A 130 15.89 -21.02 -3.72
CA ALA A 130 16.99 -20.05 -3.81
C ALA A 130 16.79 -19.00 -4.90
N GLU A 131 16.18 -19.37 -6.03
CA GLU A 131 15.82 -18.43 -7.10
C GLU A 131 14.70 -17.47 -6.63
N ALA A 132 13.65 -18.01 -6.03
CA ALA A 132 12.54 -17.23 -5.51
C ALA A 132 13.01 -16.22 -4.44
N HIS A 133 13.93 -16.61 -3.56
CA HIS A 133 14.54 -15.71 -2.59
C HIS A 133 15.29 -14.55 -3.26
N ARG A 134 16.12 -14.80 -4.25
CA ARG A 134 16.82 -13.74 -5.01
C ARG A 134 15.86 -12.75 -5.65
N VAL A 135 14.76 -13.25 -6.23
CA VAL A 135 13.70 -12.40 -6.81
C VAL A 135 13.01 -11.56 -5.73
N SER A 136 12.75 -12.15 -4.56
CA SER A 136 12.14 -11.44 -3.42
C SER A 136 13.05 -10.35 -2.86
N GLU A 137 14.35 -10.64 -2.71
CA GLU A 137 15.36 -9.71 -2.19
C GLU A 137 15.57 -8.50 -3.10
N ALA A 138 15.44 -8.67 -4.41
CA ALA A 138 15.51 -7.58 -5.38
C ALA A 138 14.42 -6.53 -5.20
N ARG A 139 13.32 -6.83 -4.46
CA ARG A 139 12.19 -5.93 -4.13
C ARG A 139 11.49 -5.26 -5.32
N HIS A 140 11.75 -5.72 -6.54
CA HIS A 140 11.15 -5.17 -7.78
C HIS A 140 10.07 -6.07 -8.36
N PHE A 141 9.71 -7.15 -7.67
CA PHE A 141 8.69 -8.08 -8.13
C PHE A 141 7.28 -7.54 -7.84
N ARG A 142 6.41 -7.64 -8.84
CA ARG A 142 4.97 -7.34 -8.70
C ARG A 142 4.21 -8.63 -8.42
N GLY A 143 3.35 -8.62 -7.43
CA GLY A 143 2.49 -9.77 -7.12
C GLY A 143 2.98 -10.61 -5.94
N LYS A 144 2.83 -11.92 -6.05
CA LYS A 144 3.19 -12.91 -5.01
C LYS A 144 4.00 -14.05 -5.59
N LEU A 145 5.05 -14.45 -4.88
CA LEU A 145 5.81 -15.67 -5.14
C LEU A 145 5.19 -16.79 -4.32
N VAL A 146 4.80 -17.88 -4.97
CA VAL A 146 4.09 -19.00 -4.34
C VAL A 146 4.82 -20.30 -4.67
N PHE A 147 5.10 -21.12 -3.66
CA PHE A 147 5.68 -22.43 -3.86
C PHE A 147 4.58 -23.48 -4.05
N GLN A 148 4.73 -24.26 -5.11
CA GLN A 148 3.95 -25.46 -5.30
C GLN A 148 4.67 -26.60 -4.55
N VAL A 149 4.03 -27.12 -3.51
CA VAL A 149 4.63 -28.15 -2.62
C VAL A 149 4.27 -29.56 -3.06
N ARG A 150 3.25 -29.73 -3.91
CA ARG A 150 2.80 -31.02 -4.46
C ARG A 150 2.50 -30.88 -5.95
#